data_a84e8a253262380171b981a58d085ecb
#
_entry.id   a84e8a253262380171b981a58d085ecb
#
_cell.length_a   1.000
_cell.length_b   1.000
_cell.length_c   1.000
_cell.angle_alpha   90.00
_cell.angle_beta   90.00
_cell.angle_gamma   90.00
#
_symmetry.space_group_name_H-M   'P 1'
#
loop_
_entity.id
_entity.type
_entity.pdbx_description
1 polymer ?
#
loop_
_entity_poly.entity_id
_entity_poly.type
_entity_poly.pdbx_seq_one_letter_code
_entity_poly.pdbx_strand_id
1 'polypeptide(L)'
;MKSQITYSLMILALAISQCGQSGKVKPIQNGVDLKTRDLNVRVQFYADDIARVIKWRPESSAEKLSLMVIRDSLPDLSITVEENDNDVILKSERMTIRLVKKDGHLEYFTTSGTSILKENKKAIFTPVTLPYEKAFNIQQNFKLTPDEGLYGLGQHQDGYMNYRGRTVKLVQTNTDAVTPFLISTRGWGILWDNYSKTIFQDTAETMSLWSEVGDNLDYYLIYGGTMDSVISGYRYLTGKAPLYGKWAYGYWQSKEHYKNRDELLSVVSEYRRRRIPIDNIIQDWNYWDSNENWSQMFFDPKKYPEPEEMIRQIHNQNFHIMISIWPGLGPNTAIYQEMEQNGFLYNTVGWANFKYFDAFNPAANDLYWKYIKNGLISVGIDALWIDSTEPDIVNATTKESEEYEMKKVGRNYLGSWARYLNAYSLVMMDKLYQNQRQDSDRKRVYMLTRSVFAGQQRTGATTWSGDIGASWEIYQNQISAGLNFCMAGIPYWTFDIGGFVIGAYGGVFINGGQDPAYQELYTRMFQFGTFCPIFRAHGSETPREIWCFGEFSPHLIKFDHLRYRLMPYIYSLAWRVTNDDYTMMRGLPMDFPNDPETYSLGDQYM
;
A
#
# COMPACT_ATOMS: atom_id res chain seq x y z
N MET A 1 24.76 -93.60 3.95
CA MET A 1 25.28 -92.47 4.75
C MET A 1 25.55 -91.31 3.72
N LYS A 2 24.64 -90.37 3.63
CA LYS A 2 24.80 -89.16 2.78
C LYS A 2 24.79 -87.94 3.70
N SER A 3 25.91 -87.21 3.78
CA SER A 3 26.05 -85.93 4.50
C SER A 3 25.46 -84.81 3.65
N GLN A 4 24.52 -84.10 4.28
CA GLN A 4 23.99 -82.87 3.70
C GLN A 4 24.83 -81.71 4.24
N ILE A 5 25.43 -80.95 3.32
CA ILE A 5 26.10 -79.67 3.57
C ILE A 5 25.10 -78.58 3.30
N THR A 6 24.72 -77.86 4.39
CA THR A 6 23.81 -76.67 4.28
C THR A 6 24.66 -75.42 4.07
N TYR A 7 24.50 -74.78 2.89
CA TYR A 7 25.07 -73.45 2.62
C TYR A 7 24.16 -72.37 3.16
N SER A 8 24.58 -71.65 4.18
CA SER A 8 23.93 -70.40 4.60
C SER A 8 24.39 -69.26 3.68
N LEU A 9 23.50 -68.76 2.84
CA LEU A 9 23.72 -67.49 2.13
C LEU A 9 23.45 -66.31 3.09
N MET A 10 24.50 -65.61 3.44
CA MET A 10 24.44 -64.33 4.19
C MET A 10 24.19 -63.23 3.16
N ILE A 11 22.94 -62.78 3.01
CA ILE A 11 22.61 -61.61 2.22
C ILE A 11 23.01 -60.34 3.01
N LEU A 12 24.14 -59.75 2.61
CA LEU A 12 24.58 -58.44 3.13
C LEU A 12 23.76 -57.36 2.41
N ALA A 13 22.69 -56.89 3.06
CA ALA A 13 21.93 -55.74 2.58
C ALA A 13 22.80 -54.49 2.73
N LEU A 14 23.44 -54.04 1.67
CA LEU A 14 23.98 -52.69 1.57
C LEU A 14 22.81 -51.69 1.64
N ALA A 15 22.57 -51.14 2.79
CA ALA A 15 21.80 -49.92 2.94
C ALA A 15 22.61 -48.78 2.30
N ILE A 16 22.34 -48.50 1.00
CA ILE A 16 22.77 -47.27 0.36
C ILE A 16 21.97 -46.16 1.07
N SER A 17 22.54 -45.56 2.10
CA SER A 17 22.07 -44.31 2.61
C SER A 17 22.17 -43.29 1.44
N GLN A 18 21.06 -42.94 0.86
CA GLN A 18 20.97 -41.73 0.05
C GLN A 18 21.25 -40.54 0.98
N CYS A 19 22.53 -40.28 1.20
CA CYS A 19 23.00 -39.04 1.75
C CYS A 19 22.67 -37.98 0.70
N GLY A 20 21.50 -37.35 0.82
CA GLY A 20 21.12 -36.23 -0.02
C GLY A 20 22.25 -35.19 0.05
N GLN A 21 22.84 -34.84 -1.09
CA GLN A 21 23.92 -33.88 -1.19
C GLN A 21 23.41 -32.52 -0.66
N SER A 22 23.58 -32.27 0.63
CA SER A 22 23.37 -30.95 1.24
C SER A 22 24.55 -30.05 0.80
N GLY A 23 24.24 -28.79 0.42
CA GLY A 23 25.23 -27.80 0.02
C GLY A 23 25.54 -27.77 -1.48
N LYS A 24 24.69 -28.37 -2.33
CA LYS A 24 24.84 -28.28 -3.79
C LYS A 24 24.45 -26.89 -4.30
N VAL A 25 25.41 -26.21 -4.91
CA VAL A 25 25.23 -24.89 -5.54
C VAL A 25 25.02 -25.08 -7.03
N LYS A 26 24.08 -24.32 -7.60
CA LYS A 26 23.81 -24.24 -9.03
C LYS A 26 23.83 -22.78 -9.47
N PRO A 27 24.71 -22.38 -10.39
CA PRO A 27 24.69 -21.03 -10.96
C PRO A 27 23.37 -20.78 -11.72
N ILE A 28 22.86 -19.57 -11.61
CA ILE A 28 21.75 -19.00 -12.39
C ILE A 28 22.16 -17.62 -12.91
N GLN A 29 21.34 -17.00 -13.76
CA GLN A 29 21.59 -15.63 -14.21
C GLN A 29 21.68 -14.68 -12.99
N ASN A 30 22.78 -13.95 -12.87
CA ASN A 30 23.05 -12.99 -11.79
C ASN A 30 22.99 -13.59 -10.37
N GLY A 31 23.24 -14.90 -10.18
CA GLY A 31 23.11 -15.47 -8.86
C GLY A 31 23.30 -16.98 -8.76
N VAL A 32 22.77 -17.56 -7.69
CA VAL A 32 22.87 -19.00 -7.40
C VAL A 32 21.60 -19.56 -6.78
N ASP A 33 21.37 -20.86 -7.02
CA ASP A 33 20.48 -21.71 -6.22
C ASP A 33 21.34 -22.59 -5.30
N LEU A 34 21.06 -22.60 -4.01
CA LEU A 34 21.64 -23.49 -3.01
C LEU A 34 20.60 -24.48 -2.53
N LYS A 35 20.93 -25.77 -2.56
CA LYS A 35 20.12 -26.81 -1.93
C LYS A 35 20.76 -27.21 -0.60
N THR A 36 20.09 -26.90 0.51
CA THR A 36 20.44 -27.42 1.84
C THR A 36 19.65 -28.69 2.15
N ARG A 37 19.83 -29.25 3.36
CA ARG A 37 19.04 -30.40 3.82
C ARG A 37 17.54 -30.09 3.92
N ASP A 38 17.21 -28.90 4.45
CA ASP A 38 15.85 -28.55 4.86
C ASP A 38 15.19 -27.52 3.94
N LEU A 39 15.98 -26.74 3.22
CA LEU A 39 15.54 -25.59 2.41
C LEU A 39 16.31 -25.54 1.08
N ASN A 40 15.67 -24.98 0.08
CA ASN A 40 16.33 -24.43 -1.09
C ASN A 40 16.38 -22.89 -0.94
N VAL A 41 17.45 -22.28 -1.43
CA VAL A 41 17.66 -20.83 -1.37
C VAL A 41 18.09 -20.34 -2.73
N ARG A 42 17.41 -19.36 -3.28
CA ARG A 42 17.83 -18.59 -4.44
C ARG A 42 18.30 -17.22 -4.00
N VAL A 43 19.47 -16.81 -4.45
CA VAL A 43 19.98 -15.44 -4.32
C VAL A 43 20.24 -14.91 -5.72
N GLN A 44 19.60 -13.81 -6.11
CA GLN A 44 19.66 -13.30 -7.46
C GLN A 44 19.68 -11.76 -7.45
N PHE A 45 20.66 -11.17 -8.11
CA PHE A 45 20.75 -9.72 -8.26
C PHE A 45 19.81 -9.21 -9.36
N TYR A 46 19.03 -8.20 -9.03
CA TYR A 46 18.15 -7.43 -9.92
C TYR A 46 18.78 -6.10 -10.37
N ALA A 47 19.75 -5.61 -9.59
CA ALA A 47 20.68 -4.53 -9.88
C ALA A 47 21.92 -4.74 -9.00
N ASP A 48 22.98 -3.99 -9.18
CA ASP A 48 24.20 -4.12 -8.38
C ASP A 48 23.98 -3.90 -6.87
N ASP A 49 22.91 -3.20 -6.53
CA ASP A 49 22.52 -2.85 -5.17
C ASP A 49 21.17 -3.46 -4.74
N ILE A 50 20.60 -4.37 -5.54
CA ILE A 50 19.31 -5.02 -5.26
C ILE A 50 19.43 -6.53 -5.43
N ALA A 51 19.20 -7.28 -4.36
CA ALA A 51 19.20 -8.73 -4.37
C ALA A 51 17.85 -9.29 -3.94
N ARG A 52 17.26 -10.19 -4.75
CA ARG A 52 16.11 -11.01 -4.39
C ARG A 52 16.56 -12.28 -3.72
N VAL A 53 15.91 -12.64 -2.62
CA VAL A 53 16.11 -13.89 -1.89
C VAL A 53 14.79 -14.64 -1.84
N ILE A 54 14.79 -15.86 -2.37
CA ILE A 54 13.67 -16.78 -2.25
C ILE A 54 14.14 -18.02 -1.50
N LYS A 55 13.39 -18.41 -0.46
CA LYS A 55 13.62 -19.65 0.30
C LYS A 55 12.36 -20.49 0.25
N TRP A 56 12.52 -21.79 0.03
CA TRP A 56 11.37 -22.68 -0.05
C TRP A 56 11.72 -24.09 0.45
N ARG A 57 10.70 -24.81 0.91
CA ARG A 57 10.82 -26.20 1.31
C ARG A 57 11.00 -27.08 0.07
N PRO A 58 11.67 -28.26 0.18
CA PRO A 58 11.87 -29.18 -0.96
C PRO A 58 10.56 -29.57 -1.70
N GLU A 59 9.43 -29.59 -0.98
CA GLU A 59 8.10 -29.88 -1.49
C GLU A 59 7.38 -28.70 -2.16
N SER A 60 7.97 -27.50 -2.11
CA SER A 60 7.44 -26.26 -2.69
C SER A 60 8.28 -25.80 -3.90
N SER A 61 7.97 -24.63 -4.47
CA SER A 61 8.64 -24.03 -5.62
C SER A 61 9.17 -22.63 -5.33
N ALA A 62 10.26 -22.25 -6.03
CA ALA A 62 10.71 -20.86 -6.12
C ALA A 62 9.86 -20.02 -7.07
N GLU A 63 9.07 -20.67 -7.94
CA GLU A 63 8.31 -19.96 -8.95
C GLU A 63 7.14 -19.21 -8.31
N LYS A 64 7.21 -17.88 -8.44
CA LYS A 64 6.19 -16.96 -7.95
C LYS A 64 6.20 -15.71 -8.81
N LEU A 65 5.06 -15.38 -9.38
CA LEU A 65 4.84 -14.08 -10.00
C LEU A 65 4.55 -13.07 -8.89
N SER A 66 5.31 -11.97 -8.89
CA SER A 66 5.07 -10.87 -7.96
C SER A 66 3.94 -9.99 -8.47
N LEU A 67 3.02 -9.57 -7.58
CA LEU A 67 2.03 -8.53 -7.87
C LEU A 67 2.62 -7.12 -7.69
N MET A 68 3.70 -7.01 -6.91
CA MET A 68 4.34 -5.74 -6.58
C MET A 68 5.43 -5.36 -7.56
N VAL A 69 6.31 -6.32 -7.89
CA VAL A 69 7.49 -6.11 -8.74
C VAL A 69 7.12 -6.31 -10.20
N ILE A 70 7.44 -5.32 -11.03
CA ILE A 70 7.11 -5.29 -12.46
C ILE A 70 8.31 -5.55 -13.39
N ARG A 71 9.45 -5.98 -12.83
CA ARG A 71 10.66 -6.29 -13.60
C ARG A 71 10.58 -7.72 -14.11
N ASP A 72 10.26 -7.87 -15.39
CA ASP A 72 10.13 -9.18 -16.07
C ASP A 72 11.47 -9.71 -16.60
N SER A 73 12.48 -8.84 -16.74
CA SER A 73 13.79 -9.19 -17.24
C SER A 73 14.89 -8.70 -16.31
N LEU A 74 15.92 -9.51 -16.16
CA LEU A 74 17.12 -9.16 -15.41
C LEU A 74 18.11 -8.43 -16.33
N PRO A 75 18.80 -7.39 -15.83
CA PRO A 75 19.92 -6.77 -16.53
C PRO A 75 21.09 -7.75 -16.62
N ASP A 76 21.99 -7.52 -17.55
CA ASP A 76 23.26 -8.23 -17.59
C ASP A 76 24.23 -7.58 -16.60
N LEU A 77 24.55 -8.31 -15.52
CA LEU A 77 25.40 -7.82 -14.43
C LEU A 77 26.69 -8.65 -14.32
N SER A 78 27.77 -7.99 -13.94
CA SER A 78 29.07 -8.63 -13.66
C SER A 78 29.07 -9.19 -12.23
N ILE A 79 28.38 -10.31 -12.00
CA ILE A 79 28.35 -10.95 -10.69
C ILE A 79 29.45 -12.03 -10.60
N THR A 80 30.35 -11.90 -9.62
CA THR A 80 31.30 -12.95 -9.29
C THR A 80 30.77 -13.87 -8.22
N VAL A 81 31.01 -15.17 -8.37
CA VAL A 81 30.58 -16.20 -7.41
C VAL A 81 31.81 -16.99 -7.00
N GLU A 82 32.14 -16.96 -5.72
CA GLU A 82 33.20 -17.73 -5.09
C GLU A 82 32.60 -18.76 -4.14
N GLU A 83 33.02 -20.01 -4.23
CA GLU A 83 32.48 -21.09 -3.40
C GLU A 83 33.62 -21.72 -2.59
N ASN A 84 33.40 -21.92 -1.29
CA ASN A 84 34.27 -22.71 -0.42
C ASN A 84 33.41 -23.77 0.33
N ASP A 85 34.03 -24.51 1.26
CA ASP A 85 33.36 -25.60 1.97
C ASP A 85 32.14 -25.15 2.77
N ASN A 86 32.14 -23.93 3.31
CA ASN A 86 31.13 -23.41 4.24
C ASN A 86 30.16 -22.41 3.59
N ASP A 87 30.63 -21.64 2.61
CA ASP A 87 29.95 -20.45 2.12
C ASP A 87 29.96 -20.36 0.60
N VAL A 88 29.00 -19.60 0.08
CA VAL A 88 28.99 -19.03 -1.27
C VAL A 88 29.02 -17.51 -1.14
N ILE A 89 30.00 -16.88 -1.76
CA ILE A 89 30.16 -15.42 -1.78
C ILE A 89 29.78 -14.90 -3.16
N LEU A 90 28.75 -14.05 -3.22
CA LEU A 90 28.33 -13.36 -4.44
C LEU A 90 28.75 -11.90 -4.31
N LYS A 91 29.38 -11.36 -5.37
CA LYS A 91 29.81 -9.96 -5.39
C LYS A 91 29.30 -9.26 -6.63
N SER A 92 28.68 -8.10 -6.45
CA SER A 92 28.38 -7.12 -7.48
C SER A 92 29.33 -5.91 -7.35
N GLU A 93 29.11 -4.87 -8.15
CA GLU A 93 29.87 -3.61 -8.02
C GLU A 93 29.57 -2.85 -6.72
N ARG A 94 28.42 -3.11 -6.07
CA ARG A 94 27.95 -2.34 -4.91
C ARG A 94 27.84 -3.14 -3.62
N MET A 95 27.69 -4.45 -3.68
CA MET A 95 27.35 -5.28 -2.53
C MET A 95 28.02 -6.66 -2.59
N THR A 96 28.36 -7.19 -1.42
CA THR A 96 28.79 -8.58 -1.24
C THR A 96 27.78 -9.33 -0.40
N ILE A 97 27.36 -10.52 -0.85
CA ILE A 97 26.44 -11.40 -0.14
C ILE A 97 27.18 -12.69 0.23
N ARG A 98 27.17 -13.04 1.49
CA ARG A 98 27.63 -14.33 2.01
C ARG A 98 26.42 -15.22 2.26
N LEU A 99 26.33 -16.33 1.55
CA LEU A 99 25.31 -17.37 1.73
C LEU A 99 25.94 -18.57 2.44
N VAL A 100 25.49 -18.86 3.64
CA VAL A 100 26.03 -19.97 4.46
C VAL A 100 25.39 -21.28 4.04
N LYS A 101 26.21 -22.24 3.57
CA LYS A 101 25.74 -23.52 3.01
C LYS A 101 25.02 -24.42 4.01
N LYS A 102 25.36 -24.33 5.29
CA LYS A 102 24.82 -25.20 6.36
C LYS A 102 23.30 -25.07 6.51
N ASP A 103 22.77 -23.85 6.47
CA ASP A 103 21.38 -23.55 6.80
C ASP A 103 20.72 -22.49 5.90
N GLY A 104 21.47 -21.96 4.93
CA GLY A 104 20.96 -21.02 3.94
C GLY A 104 20.66 -19.62 4.48
N HIS A 105 21.26 -19.20 5.61
CA HIS A 105 21.15 -17.80 6.04
C HIS A 105 22.13 -16.90 5.30
N LEU A 106 21.81 -15.60 5.20
CA LEU A 106 22.56 -14.62 4.45
C LEU A 106 23.09 -13.50 5.33
N GLU A 107 24.26 -13.01 4.95
CA GLU A 107 24.87 -11.80 5.49
C GLU A 107 25.24 -10.86 4.32
N TYR A 108 24.94 -9.58 4.48
CA TYR A 108 25.12 -8.55 3.45
C TYR A 108 26.16 -7.54 3.90
N PHE A 109 27.06 -7.21 2.98
CA PHE A 109 28.17 -6.30 3.21
C PHE A 109 28.31 -5.33 2.05
N THR A 110 28.86 -4.15 2.33
CA THR A 110 29.39 -3.27 1.29
C THR A 110 30.59 -3.93 0.60
N THR A 111 31.02 -3.41 -0.53
CA THR A 111 32.26 -3.86 -1.20
C THR A 111 33.51 -3.63 -0.35
N SER A 112 33.48 -2.68 0.61
CA SER A 112 34.55 -2.46 1.59
C SER A 112 34.52 -3.39 2.80
N GLY A 113 33.50 -4.29 2.89
CA GLY A 113 33.35 -5.25 3.99
C GLY A 113 32.57 -4.75 5.20
N THR A 114 31.99 -3.54 5.14
CA THR A 114 31.10 -3.05 6.22
C THR A 114 29.78 -3.82 6.20
N SER A 115 29.30 -4.28 7.35
CA SER A 115 28.03 -5.00 7.46
C SER A 115 26.85 -4.08 7.15
N ILE A 116 25.99 -4.47 6.21
CA ILE A 116 24.73 -3.81 5.87
C ILE A 116 23.61 -4.39 6.75
N LEU A 117 23.37 -5.69 6.62
CA LEU A 117 22.31 -6.43 7.33
C LEU A 117 22.74 -7.90 7.46
N LYS A 118 22.21 -8.60 8.45
CA LYS A 118 22.40 -10.03 8.63
C LYS A 118 21.11 -10.72 8.96
N GLU A 119 20.83 -11.84 8.31
CA GLU A 119 19.80 -12.74 8.82
C GLU A 119 20.25 -13.37 10.15
N ASN A 120 19.31 -13.49 11.07
CA ASN A 120 19.53 -14.18 12.34
C ASN A 120 18.94 -15.59 12.24
N LYS A 121 19.79 -16.57 11.95
CA LYS A 121 19.43 -17.99 11.75
C LYS A 121 18.65 -18.22 10.43
N LYS A 122 18.35 -19.51 10.18
CA LYS A 122 17.58 -19.95 9.00
C LYS A 122 16.13 -19.46 9.05
N ALA A 123 15.51 -19.40 7.88
CA ALA A 123 14.07 -19.14 7.73
C ALA A 123 13.23 -20.22 8.45
N ILE A 124 12.08 -19.81 8.96
CA ILE A 124 11.12 -20.67 9.66
C ILE A 124 9.91 -20.89 8.76
N PHE A 125 9.52 -22.15 8.61
CA PHE A 125 8.33 -22.59 7.88
C PHE A 125 7.52 -23.50 8.82
N THR A 126 6.33 -23.03 9.25
CA THR A 126 5.41 -23.79 10.09
C THR A 126 4.20 -24.20 9.25
N PRO A 127 3.94 -25.50 9.04
CA PRO A 127 2.79 -25.94 8.25
C PRO A 127 1.47 -25.38 8.79
N VAL A 128 0.62 -24.88 7.92
CA VAL A 128 -0.72 -24.39 8.21
C VAL A 128 -1.71 -24.97 7.22
N THR A 129 -2.92 -25.30 7.69
CA THR A 129 -4.04 -25.73 6.85
C THR A 129 -5.14 -24.70 6.97
N LEU A 130 -5.45 -24.05 5.86
CA LEU A 130 -6.55 -23.11 5.68
C LEU A 130 -7.73 -23.80 5.01
N PRO A 131 -8.94 -23.21 5.01
CA PRO A 131 -10.13 -23.83 4.42
C PRO A 131 -9.98 -24.28 2.97
N TYR A 132 -9.11 -23.65 2.19
CA TYR A 132 -8.98 -23.90 0.75
C TYR A 132 -7.57 -24.27 0.31
N GLU A 133 -6.60 -24.29 1.22
CA GLU A 133 -5.21 -24.61 0.87
C GLU A 133 -4.38 -25.11 2.05
N LYS A 134 -3.30 -25.81 1.70
CA LYS A 134 -2.20 -26.11 2.64
C LYS A 134 -1.03 -25.21 2.29
N ALA A 135 -0.44 -24.57 3.28
CA ALA A 135 0.64 -23.61 3.12
C ALA A 135 1.57 -23.62 4.33
N PHE A 136 2.39 -22.60 4.47
CA PHE A 136 3.23 -22.37 5.65
C PHE A 136 2.97 -20.98 6.21
N ASN A 137 3.03 -20.84 7.54
CA ASN A 137 3.46 -19.57 8.12
C ASN A 137 4.95 -19.44 7.84
N ILE A 138 5.38 -18.28 7.38
CA ILE A 138 6.78 -18.04 7.01
C ILE A 138 7.35 -16.91 7.87
N GLN A 139 8.62 -17.05 8.29
CA GLN A 139 9.29 -16.01 9.08
C GLN A 139 10.78 -15.95 8.78
N GLN A 140 11.30 -14.72 8.69
CA GLN A 140 12.74 -14.44 8.71
C GLN A 140 13.06 -13.46 9.82
N ASN A 141 14.13 -13.74 10.53
CA ASN A 141 14.69 -12.88 11.57
C ASN A 141 15.97 -12.21 11.06
N PHE A 142 16.20 -10.97 11.51
CA PHE A 142 17.36 -10.17 11.15
C PHE A 142 18.00 -9.58 12.40
N LYS A 143 19.32 -9.39 12.37
CA LYS A 143 20.06 -8.66 13.38
C LYS A 143 20.21 -7.21 12.95
N LEU A 144 19.81 -6.31 13.84
CA LEU A 144 19.96 -4.86 13.65
C LEU A 144 21.14 -4.33 14.46
N THR A 145 21.62 -3.15 14.08
CA THR A 145 22.53 -2.37 14.91
C THR A 145 21.75 -1.53 15.94
N PRO A 146 22.33 -1.17 17.10
CA PRO A 146 21.60 -0.44 18.14
C PRO A 146 21.13 0.96 17.69
N ASP A 147 21.88 1.59 16.82
CA ASP A 147 21.86 3.04 16.48
C ASP A 147 21.20 3.32 15.13
N GLU A 148 20.30 2.48 14.66
CA GLU A 148 19.55 2.74 13.44
C GLU A 148 18.07 2.98 13.70
N GLY A 149 17.46 3.88 12.93
CA GLY A 149 16.03 4.10 12.89
C GLY A 149 15.38 3.25 11.79
N LEU A 150 14.14 2.80 12.01
CA LEU A 150 13.33 2.02 11.07
C LEU A 150 12.02 2.71 10.74
N TYR A 151 11.69 2.80 9.46
CA TYR A 151 10.54 3.56 8.94
C TYR A 151 9.85 2.81 7.81
N GLY A 152 8.72 3.35 7.34
CA GLY A 152 7.95 2.77 6.25
C GLY A 152 6.74 2.01 6.75
N LEU A 153 6.48 0.81 6.24
CA LEU A 153 5.35 -0.07 6.56
C LEU A 153 3.95 0.49 6.22
N GLY A 154 3.86 1.67 5.61
CA GLY A 154 2.62 2.36 5.28
C GLY A 154 2.20 3.39 6.34
N GLN A 155 0.89 3.63 6.47
CA GLN A 155 0.33 4.48 7.53
C GLN A 155 -0.32 3.63 8.62
N HIS A 156 -0.11 4.03 9.88
CA HIS A 156 -0.72 3.45 11.08
C HIS A 156 -1.15 4.56 12.04
N GLN A 157 -2.18 4.31 12.85
CA GLN A 157 -2.74 5.30 13.78
C GLN A 157 -2.10 5.26 15.17
N ASP A 158 -0.97 4.56 15.32
CA ASP A 158 -0.28 4.33 16.60
C ASP A 158 0.61 5.50 17.08
N GLY A 159 0.81 6.52 16.23
CA GLY A 159 1.61 7.69 16.53
C GLY A 159 3.14 7.45 16.53
N TYR A 160 3.60 6.27 16.14
CA TYR A 160 5.02 5.99 16.09
C TYR A 160 5.68 6.55 14.82
N MET A 161 6.75 7.32 15.03
CA MET A 161 7.61 7.74 13.91
C MET A 161 8.66 6.68 13.61
N ASN A 162 9.32 6.14 14.63
CA ASN A 162 10.38 5.12 14.52
C ASN A 162 9.86 3.77 15.03
N TYR A 163 9.96 2.74 14.21
CA TYR A 163 9.46 1.39 14.54
C TYR A 163 10.46 0.52 15.33
N ARG A 164 11.57 1.08 15.82
CA ARG A 164 12.47 0.35 16.73
C ARG A 164 11.75 -0.02 18.02
N GLY A 165 11.86 -1.30 18.39
CA GLY A 165 11.21 -1.85 19.59
C GLY A 165 9.69 -1.98 19.47
N ARG A 166 9.13 -1.96 18.25
CA ARG A 166 7.68 -2.00 18.03
C ARG A 166 7.23 -3.28 17.34
N THR A 167 5.95 -3.57 17.50
CA THR A 167 5.23 -4.60 16.73
C THR A 167 4.15 -3.94 15.91
N VAL A 168 4.13 -4.23 14.59
CA VAL A 168 3.15 -3.66 13.65
C VAL A 168 2.46 -4.79 12.90
N LYS A 169 1.14 -4.77 12.89
CA LYS A 169 0.29 -5.69 12.14
C LYS A 169 0.04 -5.08 10.75
N LEU A 170 0.48 -5.75 9.70
CA LEU A 170 0.26 -5.34 8.32
C LEU A 170 -0.98 -6.05 7.76
N VAL A 171 -2.14 -5.44 7.97
CA VAL A 171 -3.44 -5.80 7.41
C VAL A 171 -4.17 -4.51 7.06
N GLN A 172 -4.69 -4.43 5.83
CA GLN A 172 -5.47 -3.28 5.41
C GLN A 172 -6.74 -3.15 6.26
N THR A 173 -6.98 -1.94 6.78
CA THR A 173 -8.23 -1.58 7.47
C THR A 173 -8.68 -0.19 7.05
N ASN A 174 -9.80 0.29 7.56
CA ASN A 174 -10.29 1.64 7.24
C ASN A 174 -9.23 2.74 7.48
N THR A 175 -8.44 2.66 8.57
CA THR A 175 -7.47 3.70 8.94
C THR A 175 -6.00 3.28 8.81
N ASP A 176 -5.73 2.00 8.55
CA ASP A 176 -4.39 1.48 8.29
C ASP A 176 -4.23 1.11 6.83
N ALA A 177 -3.32 1.76 6.14
CA ALA A 177 -2.97 1.45 4.75
C ALA A 177 -1.52 0.94 4.71
N VAL A 178 -1.36 -0.38 4.59
CA VAL A 178 -0.13 -1.08 4.90
C VAL A 178 0.69 -1.43 3.66
N THR A 179 2.01 -1.34 3.79
CA THR A 179 2.96 -1.80 2.78
C THR A 179 4.04 -2.66 3.43
N PRO A 180 4.41 -3.80 2.84
CA PRO A 180 5.48 -4.65 3.39
C PRO A 180 6.86 -4.16 2.94
N PHE A 181 7.12 -2.86 3.07
CA PHE A 181 8.39 -2.22 2.75
C PHE A 181 8.92 -1.42 3.94
N LEU A 182 10.10 -1.80 4.40
CA LEU A 182 10.82 -1.24 5.53
C LEU A 182 12.11 -0.57 5.04
N ILE A 183 12.46 0.58 5.63
CA ILE A 183 13.66 1.35 5.31
C ILE A 183 14.42 1.75 6.58
N SER A 184 15.76 1.71 6.51
CA SER A 184 16.65 2.05 7.63
C SER A 184 17.46 3.32 7.35
N THR A 185 17.76 4.09 8.41
CA THR A 185 18.71 5.21 8.35
C THR A 185 20.11 4.80 7.88
N ARG A 186 20.44 3.50 7.92
CA ARG A 186 21.72 2.96 7.39
C ARG A 186 21.71 2.77 5.86
N GLY A 187 20.67 3.24 5.17
CA GLY A 187 20.57 3.21 3.71
C GLY A 187 20.35 1.82 3.13
N TRP A 188 19.63 0.97 3.83
CA TRP A 188 19.09 -0.30 3.32
C TRP A 188 17.59 -0.37 3.49
N GLY A 189 16.93 -1.21 2.68
CA GLY A 189 15.50 -1.50 2.81
C GLY A 189 15.18 -2.93 2.46
N ILE A 190 14.05 -3.43 2.98
CA ILE A 190 13.49 -4.74 2.66
C ILE A 190 12.10 -4.55 2.05
N LEU A 191 11.90 -5.05 0.84
CA LEU A 191 10.58 -5.28 0.27
C LEU A 191 10.23 -6.77 0.48
N TRP A 192 9.24 -7.04 1.33
CA TRP A 192 8.78 -8.37 1.68
C TRP A 192 7.65 -8.79 0.75
N ASP A 193 7.91 -9.71 -0.17
CA ASP A 193 6.95 -10.10 -1.22
C ASP A 193 5.98 -11.17 -0.72
N ASN A 194 5.04 -10.75 0.12
CA ASN A 194 3.94 -11.56 0.62
C ASN A 194 2.69 -10.70 0.78
N TYR A 195 1.50 -11.22 0.45
CA TYR A 195 0.23 -10.48 0.39
C TYR A 195 -0.73 -10.84 1.51
N SER A 196 -0.40 -11.85 2.32
CA SER A 196 -1.19 -12.26 3.50
C SER A 196 -0.93 -11.35 4.69
N LYS A 197 -1.69 -11.54 5.76
CA LYS A 197 -1.40 -10.89 7.04
C LYS A 197 0.07 -11.08 7.39
N THR A 198 0.76 -9.97 7.64
CA THR A 198 2.17 -9.94 8.01
C THR A 198 2.34 -9.22 9.35
N ILE A 199 3.23 -9.70 10.18
CA ILE A 199 3.63 -9.06 11.44
C ILE A 199 5.09 -8.65 11.30
N PHE A 200 5.33 -7.35 11.39
CA PHE A 200 6.65 -6.81 11.70
C PHE A 200 6.82 -6.77 13.22
N GLN A 201 7.96 -7.21 13.72
CA GLN A 201 8.31 -7.08 15.13
C GLN A 201 9.79 -6.78 15.27
N ASP A 202 10.12 -5.72 16.01
CA ASP A 202 11.48 -5.45 16.50
C ASP A 202 11.53 -5.63 18.01
N THR A 203 12.50 -6.40 18.46
CA THR A 203 12.87 -6.58 19.87
C THR A 203 14.29 -6.07 20.07
N ALA A 204 14.75 -5.99 21.31
CA ALA A 204 16.13 -5.54 21.60
C ALA A 204 17.22 -6.32 20.84
N GLU A 205 16.95 -7.56 20.46
CA GLU A 205 17.94 -8.47 19.84
C GLU A 205 17.66 -8.79 18.37
N THR A 206 16.40 -8.71 17.93
CA THR A 206 15.98 -9.30 16.64
C THR A 206 14.78 -8.58 16.04
N MET A 207 14.93 -8.16 14.81
CA MET A 207 13.79 -7.78 13.95
C MET A 207 13.27 -9.03 13.25
N SER A 208 11.97 -9.17 13.09
CA SER A 208 11.34 -10.26 12.34
C SER A 208 10.22 -9.78 11.44
N LEU A 209 10.06 -10.48 10.30
CA LEU A 209 8.90 -10.44 9.44
C LEU A 209 8.29 -11.83 9.41
N TRP A 210 7.05 -11.93 9.85
CA TRP A 210 6.25 -13.17 9.86
C TRP A 210 5.01 -12.96 8.98
N SER A 211 4.69 -13.95 8.14
CA SER A 211 3.45 -13.92 7.34
C SER A 211 2.65 -15.20 7.53
N GLU A 212 1.32 -15.03 7.49
CA GLU A 212 0.37 -16.11 7.78
C GLU A 212 0.34 -17.18 6.70
N VAL A 213 0.50 -16.81 5.42
CA VAL A 213 0.35 -17.72 4.27
C VAL A 213 1.47 -17.51 3.26
N GLY A 214 2.25 -18.55 3.01
CA GLY A 214 3.27 -18.58 1.97
C GLY A 214 3.68 -20.00 1.58
N ASP A 215 4.04 -20.22 0.31
CA ASP A 215 4.70 -21.43 -0.17
C ASP A 215 6.21 -21.26 -0.16
N ASN A 216 6.64 -20.03 -0.20
CA ASN A 216 8.03 -19.59 -0.13
C ASN A 216 8.12 -18.30 0.69
N LEU A 217 9.30 -18.04 1.19
CA LEU A 217 9.70 -16.77 1.77
C LEU A 217 10.45 -16.00 0.70
N ASP A 218 10.01 -14.78 0.41
CA ASP A 218 10.48 -13.98 -0.71
C ASP A 218 10.64 -12.53 -0.29
N TYR A 219 11.85 -11.99 -0.45
CA TYR A 219 12.11 -10.59 -0.19
C TYR A 219 13.23 -10.03 -1.08
N TYR A 220 13.21 -8.72 -1.24
CA TYR A 220 14.26 -7.96 -1.89
C TYR A 220 15.00 -7.14 -0.84
N LEU A 221 16.34 -7.30 -0.77
CA LEU A 221 17.20 -6.35 -0.07
C LEU A 221 17.65 -5.28 -1.08
N ILE A 222 17.47 -4.01 -0.71
CA ILE A 222 17.88 -2.84 -1.47
C ILE A 222 18.93 -2.10 -0.66
N TYR A 223 20.13 -1.88 -1.21
CA TYR A 223 21.19 -1.12 -0.56
C TYR A 223 21.52 0.14 -1.35
N GLY A 224 20.98 1.27 -0.93
CA GLY A 224 21.25 2.58 -1.58
C GLY A 224 22.40 3.36 -0.94
N GLY A 225 22.75 3.05 0.31
CA GLY A 225 23.65 3.88 1.13
C GLY A 225 22.98 5.12 1.71
N THR A 226 21.84 5.56 1.15
CA THR A 226 20.94 6.62 1.68
C THR A 226 19.50 6.16 1.56
N MET A 227 18.60 6.73 2.36
CA MET A 227 17.17 6.41 2.29
C MET A 227 16.55 6.79 0.92
N ASP A 228 16.97 7.90 0.32
CA ASP A 228 16.51 8.29 -1.04
C ASP A 228 16.89 7.24 -2.09
N SER A 229 18.12 6.75 -2.07
CA SER A 229 18.57 5.72 -3.01
C SER A 229 17.83 4.39 -2.78
N VAL A 230 17.48 4.06 -1.55
CA VAL A 230 16.64 2.88 -1.24
C VAL A 230 15.24 3.04 -1.83
N ILE A 231 14.62 4.22 -1.72
CA ILE A 231 13.31 4.51 -2.35
C ILE A 231 13.42 4.44 -3.88
N SER A 232 14.51 4.93 -4.46
CA SER A 232 14.75 4.81 -5.90
C SER A 232 14.86 3.34 -6.34
N GLY A 233 15.58 2.51 -5.57
CA GLY A 233 15.65 1.06 -5.79
C GLY A 233 14.29 0.37 -5.65
N TYR A 234 13.48 0.77 -4.67
CA TYR A 234 12.10 0.29 -4.53
C TYR A 234 11.26 0.63 -5.78
N ARG A 235 11.31 1.87 -6.26
CA ARG A 235 10.57 2.28 -7.47
C ARG A 235 11.15 1.69 -8.75
N TYR A 236 12.44 1.38 -8.78
CA TYR A 236 13.04 0.60 -9.87
C TYR A 236 12.38 -0.78 -9.98
N LEU A 237 12.12 -1.45 -8.86
CA LEU A 237 11.45 -2.75 -8.82
C LEU A 237 9.94 -2.64 -9.12
N THR A 238 9.26 -1.66 -8.52
CA THR A 238 7.80 -1.62 -8.41
C THR A 238 7.12 -0.59 -9.31
N GLY A 239 7.87 0.22 -10.02
CA GLY A 239 7.39 1.24 -10.93
C GLY A 239 7.40 2.65 -10.34
N LYS A 240 7.61 3.64 -11.22
CA LYS A 240 7.64 5.06 -10.87
C LYS A 240 6.25 5.63 -10.65
N ALA A 241 6.16 6.64 -9.78
CA ALA A 241 4.93 7.39 -9.57
C ALA A 241 4.71 8.39 -10.72
N PRO A 242 3.52 8.41 -11.37
CA PRO A 242 3.24 9.36 -12.44
C PRO A 242 3.03 10.77 -11.90
N LEU A 243 3.35 11.78 -12.71
CA LEU A 243 3.04 13.18 -12.42
C LEU A 243 1.56 13.45 -12.68
N TYR A 244 0.83 13.97 -11.69
CA TYR A 244 -0.57 14.36 -11.84
C TYR A 244 -0.75 15.66 -12.64
N GLY A 245 -1.97 15.97 -13.05
CA GLY A 245 -2.35 17.30 -13.48
C GLY A 245 -2.08 18.32 -12.36
N LYS A 246 -1.63 19.54 -12.73
CA LYS A 246 -1.30 20.57 -11.72
C LYS A 246 -2.47 20.86 -10.78
N TRP A 247 -3.70 20.80 -11.27
CA TRP A 247 -4.92 21.00 -10.50
C TRP A 247 -5.07 20.04 -9.32
N ALA A 248 -4.55 18.81 -9.41
CA ALA A 248 -4.61 17.83 -8.32
C ALA A 248 -3.86 18.29 -7.05
N TYR A 249 -2.88 19.16 -7.20
CA TYR A 249 -2.12 19.74 -6.08
C TYR A 249 -2.77 21.01 -5.50
N GLY A 250 -3.85 21.53 -6.10
CA GLY A 250 -4.67 22.60 -5.54
C GLY A 250 -5.57 22.12 -4.40
N TYR A 251 -6.45 23.00 -3.94
CA TYR A 251 -7.38 22.68 -2.87
C TYR A 251 -8.56 21.85 -3.38
N TRP A 252 -8.95 20.85 -2.58
CA TRP A 252 -10.08 19.97 -2.80
C TRP A 252 -11.15 20.21 -1.73
N GLN A 253 -12.31 20.70 -2.13
CA GLN A 253 -13.47 20.80 -1.26
C GLN A 253 -14.29 19.53 -1.35
N SER A 254 -14.55 18.91 -0.20
CA SER A 254 -15.40 17.75 -0.05
C SER A 254 -16.21 17.82 1.25
N LYS A 255 -17.30 17.10 1.28
CA LYS A 255 -18.01 16.65 2.47
C LYS A 255 -18.62 15.29 2.16
N GLU A 256 -19.17 14.60 3.17
CA GLU A 256 -19.70 13.24 3.03
C GLU A 256 -20.54 13.08 1.75
N HIS A 257 -21.49 14.00 1.47
CA HIS A 257 -22.05 14.18 0.13
C HIS A 257 -22.81 15.51 0.00
N TYR A 258 -22.84 16.05 -1.20
CA TYR A 258 -23.78 17.08 -1.60
C TYR A 258 -25.09 16.40 -2.00
N LYS A 259 -26.22 16.93 -1.54
CA LYS A 259 -27.53 16.24 -1.61
C LYS A 259 -28.10 16.18 -3.04
N ASN A 260 -27.74 17.17 -3.87
CA ASN A 260 -28.27 17.32 -5.22
C ASN A 260 -27.40 18.27 -6.05
N ARG A 261 -27.73 18.37 -7.35
CA ARG A 261 -27.09 19.27 -8.32
C ARG A 261 -26.98 20.72 -7.83
N ASP A 262 -28.11 21.27 -7.29
CA ASP A 262 -28.16 22.71 -6.96
C ASP A 262 -27.26 23.03 -5.76
N GLU A 263 -27.18 22.16 -4.76
CA GLU A 263 -26.27 22.32 -3.65
C GLU A 263 -24.81 22.28 -4.13
N LEU A 264 -24.45 21.30 -4.95
CA LEU A 264 -23.10 21.18 -5.52
C LEU A 264 -22.69 22.44 -6.30
N LEU A 265 -23.54 22.91 -7.23
CA LEU A 265 -23.29 24.10 -8.03
C LEU A 265 -23.25 25.38 -7.17
N SER A 266 -24.04 25.45 -6.10
CA SER A 266 -24.04 26.61 -5.20
C SER A 266 -22.68 26.76 -4.48
N VAL A 267 -22.07 25.65 -4.05
CA VAL A 267 -20.74 25.65 -3.41
C VAL A 267 -19.67 26.09 -4.40
N VAL A 268 -19.68 25.57 -5.62
CA VAL A 268 -18.75 25.96 -6.69
C VAL A 268 -18.83 27.47 -6.96
N SER A 269 -20.06 27.98 -7.11
CA SER A 269 -20.30 29.41 -7.37
C SER A 269 -19.89 30.30 -6.19
N GLU A 270 -20.10 29.82 -4.95
CA GLU A 270 -19.78 30.59 -3.76
C GLU A 270 -18.25 30.74 -3.57
N TYR A 271 -17.44 29.73 -3.87
CA TYR A 271 -15.97 29.88 -3.90
C TYR A 271 -15.55 30.98 -4.86
N ARG A 272 -16.10 31.02 -6.07
CA ARG A 272 -15.79 32.08 -7.06
C ARG A 272 -16.28 33.45 -6.63
N ARG A 273 -17.50 33.53 -6.09
CA ARG A 273 -18.07 34.80 -5.58
C ARG A 273 -17.20 35.39 -4.45
N ARG A 274 -16.68 34.52 -3.55
CA ARG A 274 -15.78 34.94 -2.46
C ARG A 274 -14.33 35.13 -2.90
N ARG A 275 -13.98 34.80 -4.13
CA ARG A 275 -12.61 34.83 -4.66
C ARG A 275 -11.63 33.98 -3.83
N ILE A 276 -12.09 32.86 -3.29
CA ILE A 276 -11.25 31.89 -2.62
C ILE A 276 -10.67 30.95 -3.69
N PRO A 277 -9.35 30.80 -3.80
CA PRO A 277 -8.71 29.89 -4.74
C PRO A 277 -9.14 28.44 -4.51
N ILE A 278 -9.43 27.71 -5.56
CA ILE A 278 -9.78 26.29 -5.50
C ILE A 278 -9.74 25.70 -6.91
N ASP A 279 -9.30 24.45 -7.01
CA ASP A 279 -9.30 23.72 -8.29
C ASP A 279 -10.32 22.59 -8.34
N ASN A 280 -10.78 22.06 -7.19
CA ASN A 280 -11.45 20.77 -7.19
C ASN A 280 -12.67 20.72 -6.25
N ILE A 281 -13.74 20.07 -6.74
CA ILE A 281 -14.92 19.71 -5.95
C ILE A 281 -15.11 18.19 -6.01
N ILE A 282 -15.58 17.61 -4.91
CA ILE A 282 -15.83 16.16 -4.82
C ILE A 282 -17.33 15.92 -4.59
N GLN A 283 -17.92 15.05 -5.42
CA GLN A 283 -19.19 14.42 -5.11
C GLN A 283 -18.89 13.04 -4.51
N ASP A 284 -19.17 12.91 -3.23
CA ASP A 284 -19.02 11.64 -2.52
C ASP A 284 -20.27 10.76 -2.72
N TRP A 285 -20.34 9.62 -2.02
CA TRP A 285 -21.38 8.61 -2.14
C TRP A 285 -22.83 9.19 -2.11
N ASN A 286 -23.83 8.34 -2.24
CA ASN A 286 -25.24 8.70 -2.21
C ASN A 286 -25.73 9.65 -3.34
N TYR A 287 -24.99 9.68 -4.48
CA TYR A 287 -25.52 10.26 -5.72
C TYR A 287 -26.50 9.30 -6.44
N TRP A 288 -26.70 8.12 -5.89
CA TRP A 288 -27.79 7.15 -6.14
C TRP A 288 -28.95 7.38 -5.15
N ASP A 289 -30.07 6.65 -5.31
CA ASP A 289 -31.29 6.90 -4.56
C ASP A 289 -31.44 6.04 -3.28
N SER A 290 -30.88 4.81 -3.26
CA SER A 290 -31.01 3.89 -2.12
C SER A 290 -29.78 2.97 -1.96
N ASN A 291 -29.71 2.28 -0.82
CA ASN A 291 -28.63 1.32 -0.56
C ASN A 291 -28.65 0.13 -1.53
N GLU A 292 -29.81 -0.29 -2.03
CA GLU A 292 -29.94 -1.34 -3.03
C GLU A 292 -29.32 -0.95 -4.38
N ASN A 293 -29.18 0.37 -4.62
CA ASN A 293 -28.52 0.95 -5.79
C ASN A 293 -27.07 1.39 -5.50
N TRP A 294 -26.44 0.87 -4.44
CA TRP A 294 -25.09 1.22 -4.03
C TRP A 294 -24.10 1.14 -5.19
N SER A 295 -23.39 2.23 -5.45
CA SER A 295 -22.38 2.32 -6.53
C SER A 295 -22.93 1.98 -7.93
N GLN A 296 -24.12 2.50 -8.28
CA GLN A 296 -24.77 2.24 -9.57
C GLN A 296 -24.03 2.75 -10.81
N MET A 297 -22.96 3.52 -10.62
CA MET A 297 -22.08 4.09 -11.67
C MET A 297 -22.75 5.12 -12.60
N PHE A 298 -23.80 5.78 -12.14
CA PHE A 298 -24.40 6.96 -12.80
C PHE A 298 -25.19 7.80 -11.79
N PHE A 299 -25.39 9.07 -12.09
CA PHE A 299 -26.14 9.99 -11.24
C PHE A 299 -27.64 9.69 -11.25
N ASP A 300 -28.28 9.68 -10.06
CA ASP A 300 -29.74 9.63 -9.97
C ASP A 300 -30.34 10.86 -10.66
N PRO A 301 -31.19 10.68 -11.70
CA PRO A 301 -31.72 11.81 -12.48
C PRO A 301 -32.68 12.72 -11.68
N LYS A 302 -33.20 12.27 -10.54
CA LYS A 302 -34.04 13.11 -9.65
C LYS A 302 -33.19 14.07 -8.82
N LYS A 303 -32.04 13.59 -8.34
CA LYS A 303 -31.10 14.39 -7.52
C LYS A 303 -30.17 15.23 -8.42
N TYR A 304 -29.71 14.67 -9.51
CA TYR A 304 -28.73 15.27 -10.44
C TYR A 304 -29.22 15.22 -11.89
N PRO A 305 -30.27 16.00 -12.24
CA PRO A 305 -30.73 16.08 -13.62
C PRO A 305 -29.64 16.67 -14.52
N GLU A 306 -29.56 16.21 -15.78
CA GLU A 306 -28.62 16.68 -16.80
C GLU A 306 -27.16 16.73 -16.29
N PRO A 307 -26.56 15.58 -15.90
CA PRO A 307 -25.26 15.57 -15.25
C PRO A 307 -24.13 16.12 -16.16
N GLU A 308 -24.21 15.95 -17.48
CA GLU A 308 -23.27 16.53 -18.42
C GLU A 308 -23.28 18.07 -18.38
N GLU A 309 -24.46 18.66 -18.29
CA GLU A 309 -24.62 20.12 -18.18
C GLU A 309 -24.11 20.63 -16.82
N MET A 310 -24.41 19.91 -15.74
CA MET A 310 -23.88 20.22 -14.42
C MET A 310 -22.35 20.25 -14.42
N ILE A 311 -21.71 19.22 -14.96
CA ILE A 311 -20.25 19.10 -15.01
C ILE A 311 -19.67 20.18 -15.92
N ARG A 312 -20.29 20.48 -17.04
CA ARG A 312 -19.90 21.59 -17.92
C ARG A 312 -19.93 22.96 -17.20
N GLN A 313 -20.92 23.19 -16.33
CA GLN A 313 -20.99 24.42 -15.52
C GLN A 313 -19.87 24.47 -14.47
N ILE A 314 -19.48 23.33 -13.89
CA ILE A 314 -18.34 23.20 -12.98
C ILE A 314 -17.04 23.53 -13.74
N HIS A 315 -16.82 22.92 -14.90
CA HIS A 315 -15.65 23.18 -15.74
C HIS A 315 -15.56 24.63 -16.21
N ASN A 316 -16.69 25.26 -16.58
CA ASN A 316 -16.74 26.68 -16.98
C ASN A 316 -16.33 27.63 -15.85
N GLN A 317 -16.39 27.18 -14.60
CA GLN A 317 -15.87 27.91 -13.45
C GLN A 317 -14.43 27.52 -13.08
N ASN A 318 -13.71 26.82 -13.96
CA ASN A 318 -12.35 26.31 -13.75
C ASN A 318 -12.22 25.39 -12.52
N PHE A 319 -13.18 24.49 -12.33
CA PHE A 319 -13.09 23.39 -11.39
C PHE A 319 -12.95 22.07 -12.12
N HIS A 320 -12.30 21.11 -11.47
CA HIS A 320 -12.38 19.68 -11.78
C HIS A 320 -13.31 19.01 -10.79
N ILE A 321 -13.94 17.91 -11.21
CA ILE A 321 -14.83 17.14 -10.37
C ILE A 321 -14.35 15.70 -10.20
N MET A 322 -14.31 15.24 -8.95
CA MET A 322 -14.09 13.83 -8.59
C MET A 322 -15.39 13.24 -8.06
N ILE A 323 -15.61 11.95 -8.34
CA ILE A 323 -16.76 11.21 -7.84
C ILE A 323 -16.31 9.96 -7.08
N SER A 324 -17.00 9.67 -5.97
CA SER A 324 -16.78 8.45 -5.19
C SER A 324 -17.42 7.24 -5.87
N ILE A 325 -16.70 6.14 -5.92
CA ILE A 325 -17.17 4.83 -6.35
C ILE A 325 -16.69 3.76 -5.36
N TRP A 326 -17.40 2.67 -5.29
CA TRP A 326 -17.08 1.56 -4.38
C TRP A 326 -16.90 0.26 -5.16
N PRO A 327 -16.00 -0.65 -4.73
CA PRO A 327 -15.98 -2.02 -5.24
C PRO A 327 -17.15 -2.88 -4.72
N GLY A 328 -17.85 -2.40 -3.69
CA GLY A 328 -19.12 -2.93 -3.22
C GLY A 328 -20.28 -2.48 -4.13
N LEU A 329 -21.10 -3.42 -4.60
CA LEU A 329 -22.16 -3.20 -5.58
C LEU A 329 -23.52 -3.58 -4.98
N GLY A 330 -24.50 -2.70 -5.11
CA GLY A 330 -25.87 -2.91 -4.60
C GLY A 330 -26.69 -3.84 -5.50
N PRO A 331 -27.56 -4.69 -4.94
CA PRO A 331 -28.21 -5.78 -5.66
C PRO A 331 -29.14 -5.35 -6.79
N ASN A 332 -29.65 -4.12 -6.80
CA ASN A 332 -30.54 -3.61 -7.85
C ASN A 332 -29.79 -2.96 -9.01
N THR A 333 -28.46 -2.84 -8.93
CA THR A 333 -27.67 -2.22 -10.00
C THR A 333 -27.43 -3.18 -11.17
N ALA A 334 -27.41 -2.66 -12.39
CA ALA A 334 -27.13 -3.45 -13.57
C ALA A 334 -25.72 -4.09 -13.52
N ILE A 335 -24.76 -3.39 -12.94
CA ILE A 335 -23.40 -3.90 -12.75
C ILE A 335 -23.38 -5.10 -11.79
N TYR A 336 -24.12 -5.06 -10.69
CA TYR A 336 -24.23 -6.20 -9.77
C TYR A 336 -24.81 -7.41 -10.50
N GLN A 337 -25.91 -7.24 -11.24
CA GLN A 337 -26.58 -8.33 -11.96
C GLN A 337 -25.65 -9.00 -12.97
N GLU A 338 -24.88 -8.22 -13.74
CA GLU A 338 -23.92 -8.74 -14.70
C GLU A 338 -22.73 -9.41 -14.01
N MET A 339 -22.23 -8.85 -12.89
CA MET A 339 -21.17 -9.46 -12.06
C MET A 339 -21.61 -10.80 -11.45
N GLU A 340 -22.82 -10.86 -10.89
CA GLU A 340 -23.34 -12.08 -10.26
C GLU A 340 -23.58 -13.20 -11.27
N GLN A 341 -24.13 -12.88 -12.46
CA GLN A 341 -24.31 -13.83 -13.56
C GLN A 341 -22.98 -14.45 -14.03
N ASN A 342 -21.89 -13.71 -13.95
CA ASN A 342 -20.55 -14.19 -14.31
C ASN A 342 -19.78 -14.82 -13.13
N GLY A 343 -20.37 -14.87 -11.93
CA GLY A 343 -19.71 -15.42 -10.74
C GLY A 343 -18.52 -14.57 -10.25
N PHE A 344 -18.56 -13.24 -10.43
CA PHE A 344 -17.50 -12.31 -10.07
C PHE A 344 -17.67 -11.67 -8.71
N LEU A 345 -18.76 -11.95 -7.98
CA LEU A 345 -19.02 -11.40 -6.65
C LEU A 345 -18.60 -12.37 -5.54
N TYR A 346 -18.06 -11.82 -4.47
CA TYR A 346 -17.88 -12.59 -3.23
C TYR A 346 -19.24 -12.86 -2.57
N ASN A 347 -19.32 -13.95 -1.79
CA ASN A 347 -20.58 -14.32 -1.12
C ASN A 347 -20.87 -13.47 0.13
N THR A 348 -19.89 -12.75 0.65
CA THR A 348 -20.04 -11.90 1.84
C THR A 348 -20.80 -10.62 1.49
N VAL A 349 -21.82 -10.29 2.30
CA VAL A 349 -22.65 -9.09 2.15
C VAL A 349 -22.16 -8.02 3.12
N GLY A 350 -21.91 -6.82 2.60
CA GLY A 350 -21.52 -5.66 3.39
C GLY A 350 -22.68 -5.02 4.15
N TRP A 351 -22.39 -4.04 5.01
CA TRP A 351 -23.34 -3.38 5.93
C TRP A 351 -24.51 -2.68 5.23
N ALA A 352 -24.35 -2.21 4.00
CA ALA A 352 -25.41 -1.59 3.19
C ALA A 352 -25.99 -2.55 2.13
N ASN A 353 -25.96 -3.85 2.37
CA ASN A 353 -26.50 -4.89 1.48
C ASN A 353 -25.79 -5.00 0.13
N PHE A 354 -24.55 -4.54 0.00
CA PHE A 354 -23.74 -4.69 -1.21
C PHE A 354 -22.85 -5.94 -1.13
N LYS A 355 -22.38 -6.43 -2.28
CA LYS A 355 -21.31 -7.42 -2.40
C LYS A 355 -20.10 -6.83 -3.11
N TYR A 356 -18.90 -7.19 -2.65
CA TYR A 356 -17.66 -6.84 -3.34
C TYR A 356 -17.43 -7.74 -4.55
N PHE A 357 -16.89 -7.18 -5.62
CA PHE A 357 -16.45 -7.98 -6.77
C PHE A 357 -15.01 -8.48 -6.59
N ASP A 358 -14.66 -9.56 -7.29
CA ASP A 358 -13.30 -10.13 -7.29
C ASP A 358 -12.37 -9.31 -8.19
N ALA A 359 -11.68 -8.32 -7.60
CA ALA A 359 -10.72 -7.50 -8.34
C ALA A 359 -9.47 -8.24 -8.81
N PHE A 360 -9.22 -9.48 -8.33
CA PHE A 360 -8.15 -10.31 -8.87
C PHE A 360 -8.52 -10.95 -10.21
N ASN A 361 -9.80 -10.96 -10.57
CA ASN A 361 -10.27 -11.45 -11.86
C ASN A 361 -10.20 -10.35 -12.93
N PRO A 362 -9.37 -10.51 -14.00
CA PRO A 362 -9.23 -9.50 -15.04
C PRO A 362 -10.56 -9.15 -15.74
N ALA A 363 -11.42 -10.15 -15.99
CA ALA A 363 -12.71 -9.92 -16.64
C ALA A 363 -13.68 -9.13 -15.76
N ALA A 364 -13.64 -9.34 -14.43
CA ALA A 364 -14.42 -8.54 -13.49
C ALA A 364 -13.96 -7.07 -13.48
N ASN A 365 -12.66 -6.82 -13.51
CA ASN A 365 -12.13 -5.44 -13.62
C ASN A 365 -12.50 -4.76 -14.94
N ASP A 366 -12.48 -5.50 -16.07
CA ASP A 366 -12.89 -4.95 -17.36
C ASP A 366 -14.39 -4.61 -17.38
N LEU A 367 -15.21 -5.44 -16.75
CA LEU A 367 -16.64 -5.18 -16.57
C LEU A 367 -16.87 -3.95 -15.67
N TYR A 368 -16.14 -3.85 -14.55
CA TYR A 368 -16.20 -2.70 -13.64
C TYR A 368 -15.85 -1.40 -14.37
N TRP A 369 -14.77 -1.40 -15.15
CA TRP A 369 -14.37 -0.26 -15.98
C TRP A 369 -15.41 0.11 -17.03
N LYS A 370 -16.04 -0.85 -17.69
CA LYS A 370 -17.11 -0.62 -18.67
C LYS A 370 -18.22 0.26 -18.09
N TYR A 371 -18.66 -0.02 -16.86
CA TYR A 371 -19.73 0.75 -16.20
C TYR A 371 -19.25 2.14 -15.77
N ILE A 372 -18.07 2.25 -15.19
CA ILE A 372 -17.47 3.55 -14.83
C ILE A 372 -17.33 4.45 -16.07
N LYS A 373 -16.76 3.91 -17.13
CA LYS A 373 -16.55 4.66 -18.38
C LYS A 373 -17.86 5.19 -18.96
N ASN A 374 -18.85 4.29 -19.05
CA ASN A 374 -20.11 4.63 -19.72
C ASN A 374 -21.01 5.56 -18.88
N GLY A 375 -20.96 5.46 -17.55
CA GLY A 375 -21.88 6.22 -16.71
C GLY A 375 -21.27 7.46 -16.05
N LEU A 376 -19.94 7.49 -15.87
CA LEU A 376 -19.27 8.56 -15.13
C LEU A 376 -18.23 9.32 -15.99
N ILE A 377 -17.32 8.62 -16.63
CA ILE A 377 -16.30 9.28 -17.45
C ILE A 377 -16.92 9.94 -18.68
N SER A 378 -17.92 9.32 -19.30
CA SER A 378 -18.61 9.84 -20.49
C SER A 378 -19.35 11.14 -20.24
N VAL A 379 -19.82 11.39 -19.02
CA VAL A 379 -20.51 12.62 -18.64
C VAL A 379 -19.56 13.75 -18.21
N GLY A 380 -18.22 13.46 -18.16
CA GLY A 380 -17.18 14.47 -17.96
C GLY A 380 -16.46 14.45 -16.62
N ILE A 381 -16.64 13.41 -15.78
CA ILE A 381 -15.88 13.25 -14.52
C ILE A 381 -14.37 13.23 -14.81
N ASP A 382 -13.59 13.98 -14.01
CA ASP A 382 -12.15 14.15 -14.19
C ASP A 382 -11.31 13.17 -13.38
N ALA A 383 -11.81 12.73 -12.21
CA ALA A 383 -11.08 11.89 -11.27
C ALA A 383 -12.04 10.93 -10.54
N LEU A 384 -11.48 9.83 -10.05
CA LEU A 384 -12.22 8.80 -9.34
C LEU A 384 -11.71 8.69 -7.89
N TRP A 385 -12.63 8.60 -6.94
CA TRP A 385 -12.35 8.25 -5.56
C TRP A 385 -12.88 6.83 -5.32
N ILE A 386 -11.97 5.89 -5.17
CA ILE A 386 -12.30 4.49 -4.95
C ILE A 386 -12.23 4.23 -3.44
N ASP A 387 -13.39 4.25 -2.80
CA ASP A 387 -13.52 4.03 -1.38
C ASP A 387 -13.60 2.53 -1.04
N SER A 388 -13.31 2.17 0.23
CA SER A 388 -13.41 0.81 0.78
C SER A 388 -12.63 -0.25 -0.02
N THR A 389 -11.38 0.05 -0.33
CA THR A 389 -10.49 -0.79 -1.15
C THR A 389 -9.59 -1.72 -0.36
N GLU A 390 -9.71 -1.79 0.94
CA GLU A 390 -9.06 -2.81 1.81
C GLU A 390 -9.48 -4.26 1.48
N PRO A 391 -10.65 -4.66 0.94
CA PRO A 391 -12.00 -4.21 1.17
C PRO A 391 -12.46 -4.57 2.59
N ASP A 392 -13.41 -3.83 3.13
CA ASP A 392 -13.95 -4.02 4.49
C ASP A 392 -14.88 -5.25 4.57
N ILE A 393 -14.33 -6.41 4.21
CA ILE A 393 -15.01 -7.72 4.29
C ILE A 393 -14.70 -8.39 5.63
N VAL A 394 -13.55 -8.08 6.24
CA VAL A 394 -13.06 -8.69 7.47
C VAL A 394 -13.06 -7.64 8.57
N ASN A 395 -14.26 -7.21 8.98
CA ASN A 395 -14.44 -6.33 10.14
C ASN A 395 -14.39 -7.16 11.43
N ALA A 396 -13.19 -7.56 11.85
CA ALA A 396 -13.00 -8.46 12.98
C ALA A 396 -12.29 -7.76 14.14
N THR A 397 -12.88 -7.82 15.32
CA THR A 397 -12.30 -7.26 16.56
C THR A 397 -11.47 -8.28 17.36
N THR A 398 -11.62 -9.57 17.07
CA THR A 398 -10.87 -10.67 17.73
C THR A 398 -10.27 -11.61 16.69
N LYS A 399 -9.25 -12.40 17.10
CA LYS A 399 -8.63 -13.40 16.24
C LYS A 399 -9.65 -14.44 15.73
N GLU A 400 -10.56 -14.85 16.58
CA GLU A 400 -11.61 -15.82 16.25
C GLU A 400 -12.60 -15.26 15.24
N SER A 401 -13.01 -13.99 15.40
CA SER A 401 -13.89 -13.33 14.45
C SER A 401 -13.19 -13.10 13.10
N GLU A 402 -11.90 -12.75 13.10
CA GLU A 402 -11.07 -12.62 11.90
C GLU A 402 -11.03 -13.94 11.10
N GLU A 403 -10.72 -15.05 11.75
CA GLU A 403 -10.73 -16.37 11.11
C GLU A 403 -12.09 -16.77 10.56
N TYR A 404 -13.16 -16.42 11.28
CA TYR A 404 -14.53 -16.72 10.86
C TYR A 404 -14.92 -15.94 9.61
N GLU A 405 -14.63 -14.64 9.55
CA GLU A 405 -14.93 -13.80 8.40
C GLU A 405 -14.08 -14.19 7.18
N MET A 406 -12.81 -14.50 7.37
CA MET A 406 -11.92 -14.99 6.30
C MET A 406 -12.42 -16.31 5.69
N LYS A 407 -13.02 -17.20 6.49
CA LYS A 407 -13.64 -18.44 5.98
C LYS A 407 -14.87 -18.17 5.11
N LYS A 408 -15.62 -17.11 5.41
CA LYS A 408 -16.80 -16.72 4.60
C LYS A 408 -16.43 -16.17 3.24
N VAL A 409 -15.37 -15.37 3.15
CA VAL A 409 -14.89 -14.80 1.89
C VAL A 409 -14.46 -15.90 0.93
N GLY A 410 -13.74 -16.90 1.42
CA GLY A 410 -13.40 -18.11 0.67
C GLY A 410 -12.23 -17.89 -0.29
N ARG A 411 -12.52 -17.84 -1.61
CA ARG A 411 -11.49 -17.77 -2.66
C ARG A 411 -11.71 -16.55 -3.55
N ASN A 412 -10.62 -16.06 -4.12
CA ASN A 412 -10.59 -15.16 -5.26
C ASN A 412 -10.04 -15.88 -6.51
N TYR A 413 -9.92 -15.17 -7.61
CA TYR A 413 -9.42 -15.71 -8.89
C TYR A 413 -8.01 -16.32 -8.78
N LEU A 414 -7.13 -15.77 -7.92
CA LEU A 414 -5.74 -16.22 -7.76
C LEU A 414 -5.58 -17.34 -6.72
N GLY A 415 -6.51 -17.49 -5.76
CA GLY A 415 -6.37 -18.48 -4.69
C GLY A 415 -7.24 -18.20 -3.47
N SER A 416 -6.75 -18.50 -2.25
CA SER A 416 -7.48 -18.18 -1.04
C SER A 416 -7.45 -16.68 -0.75
N TRP A 417 -8.54 -16.17 -0.15
CA TRP A 417 -8.59 -14.78 0.30
C TRP A 417 -7.46 -14.46 1.28
N ALA A 418 -7.20 -15.36 2.24
CA ALA A 418 -6.16 -15.17 3.25
C ALA A 418 -4.77 -14.92 2.66
N ARG A 419 -4.47 -15.53 1.51
CA ARG A 419 -3.17 -15.37 0.83
C ARG A 419 -2.99 -13.99 0.21
N TYR A 420 -4.07 -13.36 -0.27
CA TYR A 420 -4.00 -12.17 -1.14
C TYR A 420 -4.66 -10.91 -0.56
N LEU A 421 -5.18 -10.98 0.65
CA LEU A 421 -6.06 -9.94 1.24
C LEU A 421 -5.50 -8.51 1.14
N ASN A 422 -4.20 -8.31 1.37
CA ASN A 422 -3.59 -6.99 1.35
C ASN A 422 -3.38 -6.41 -0.07
N ALA A 423 -3.44 -7.23 -1.11
CA ALA A 423 -3.13 -6.81 -2.49
C ALA A 423 -4.36 -6.39 -3.29
N TYR A 424 -5.56 -6.42 -2.72
CA TYR A 424 -6.81 -6.12 -3.44
C TYR A 424 -6.78 -4.72 -4.08
N SER A 425 -6.42 -3.70 -3.31
CA SER A 425 -6.31 -2.33 -3.81
C SER A 425 -5.27 -2.20 -4.93
N LEU A 426 -4.09 -2.79 -4.78
CA LEU A 426 -3.04 -2.74 -5.79
C LEU A 426 -3.53 -3.26 -7.14
N VAL A 427 -4.14 -4.45 -7.17
CA VAL A 427 -4.57 -5.10 -8.42
C VAL A 427 -5.71 -4.30 -9.07
N MET A 428 -6.65 -3.82 -8.27
CA MET A 428 -7.76 -2.99 -8.74
C MET A 428 -7.27 -1.66 -9.33
N MET A 429 -6.41 -0.93 -8.60
CA MET A 429 -5.89 0.37 -9.06
C MET A 429 -5.02 0.22 -10.30
N ASP A 430 -4.21 -0.82 -10.37
CA ASP A 430 -3.35 -1.09 -11.53
C ASP A 430 -4.20 -1.28 -12.80
N LYS A 431 -5.27 -2.06 -12.70
CA LYS A 431 -6.17 -2.30 -13.83
C LYS A 431 -6.99 -1.06 -14.20
N LEU A 432 -7.50 -0.32 -13.23
CA LEU A 432 -8.21 0.95 -13.48
C LEU A 432 -7.28 1.98 -14.16
N TYR A 433 -6.03 2.08 -13.71
CA TYR A 433 -5.04 2.96 -14.35
C TYR A 433 -4.78 2.55 -15.80
N GLN A 434 -4.51 1.26 -16.04
CA GLN A 434 -4.26 0.74 -17.39
C GLN A 434 -5.44 1.01 -18.32
N ASN A 435 -6.66 0.74 -17.88
CA ASN A 435 -7.87 0.97 -18.66
C ASN A 435 -8.08 2.46 -18.99
N GLN A 436 -7.87 3.36 -18.02
CA GLN A 436 -7.92 4.80 -18.27
C GLN A 436 -6.86 5.25 -19.27
N ARG A 437 -5.64 4.71 -19.19
CA ARG A 437 -4.55 5.05 -20.11
C ARG A 437 -4.75 4.49 -21.51
N GLN A 438 -5.39 3.34 -21.65
CA GLN A 438 -5.77 2.76 -22.95
C GLN A 438 -6.88 3.57 -23.64
N ASP A 439 -7.83 4.09 -22.87
CA ASP A 439 -8.91 4.90 -23.41
C ASP A 439 -8.47 6.32 -23.79
N SER A 440 -7.48 6.89 -23.10
CA SER A 440 -6.94 8.20 -23.41
C SER A 440 -5.53 8.41 -22.87
N ASP A 441 -4.62 8.78 -23.74
CA ASP A 441 -3.26 9.26 -23.41
C ASP A 441 -3.18 10.77 -23.17
N ARG A 442 -4.26 11.52 -23.45
CA ARG A 442 -4.31 12.98 -23.39
C ARG A 442 -4.48 13.56 -22.01
N LYS A 443 -5.06 12.78 -21.07
CA LYS A 443 -5.29 13.20 -19.69
C LYS A 443 -4.39 12.39 -18.74
N ARG A 444 -3.79 13.04 -17.75
CA ARG A 444 -3.15 12.38 -16.64
C ARG A 444 -4.21 11.79 -15.71
N VAL A 445 -4.00 10.58 -15.27
CA VAL A 445 -4.90 9.90 -14.34
C VAL A 445 -4.67 10.43 -12.94
N TYR A 446 -5.76 10.68 -12.21
CA TYR A 446 -5.76 10.91 -10.77
C TYR A 446 -6.85 10.08 -10.12
N MET A 447 -6.46 9.33 -9.10
CA MET A 447 -7.36 8.53 -8.27
C MET A 447 -7.08 8.80 -6.79
N LEU A 448 -8.11 8.66 -5.96
CA LEU A 448 -8.01 8.63 -4.50
C LEU A 448 -8.50 7.26 -4.03
N THR A 449 -7.79 6.64 -3.07
CA THR A 449 -8.15 5.31 -2.58
C THR A 449 -7.84 5.16 -1.10
N ARG A 450 -8.69 4.44 -0.33
CA ARG A 450 -8.54 4.29 1.12
C ARG A 450 -7.38 3.37 1.51
N SER A 451 -7.05 2.42 0.66
CA SER A 451 -6.06 1.40 0.92
C SER A 451 -4.92 1.46 -0.10
N VAL A 452 -3.78 0.87 0.26
CA VAL A 452 -2.59 0.84 -0.58
C VAL A 452 -1.83 -0.47 -0.39
N PHE A 453 -1.11 -0.91 -1.42
CA PHE A 453 -0.09 -1.93 -1.26
C PHE A 453 1.18 -1.56 -2.03
N ALA A 454 2.31 -2.23 -1.70
CA ALA A 454 3.60 -1.89 -2.33
C ALA A 454 3.52 -2.00 -3.87
N GLY A 455 3.98 -0.98 -4.56
CA GLY A 455 3.86 -0.86 -6.02
C GLY A 455 2.69 0.00 -6.50
N GLN A 456 1.72 0.33 -5.64
CA GLN A 456 0.54 1.10 -6.06
C GLN A 456 0.85 2.54 -6.47
N GLN A 457 1.99 3.12 -6.07
CA GLN A 457 2.41 4.45 -6.53
C GLN A 457 2.44 4.59 -8.06
N ARG A 458 2.62 3.48 -8.80
CA ARG A 458 2.64 3.48 -10.27
C ARG A 458 1.28 3.72 -10.93
N THR A 459 0.20 3.65 -10.16
CA THR A 459 -1.17 3.65 -10.68
C THR A 459 -1.83 5.02 -10.70
N GLY A 460 -1.13 6.09 -10.31
CA GLY A 460 -1.74 7.42 -10.23
C GLY A 460 -2.70 7.60 -9.06
N ALA A 461 -2.63 6.74 -8.05
CA ALA A 461 -3.46 6.80 -6.87
C ALA A 461 -2.78 7.56 -5.71
N THR A 462 -3.54 8.43 -5.06
CA THR A 462 -3.27 9.01 -3.75
C THR A 462 -4.04 8.22 -2.70
N THR A 463 -3.51 8.12 -1.47
CA THR A 463 -4.20 7.47 -0.35
C THR A 463 -4.49 8.50 0.74
N TRP A 464 -5.63 8.34 1.43
CA TRP A 464 -5.94 9.13 2.62
C TRP A 464 -5.98 8.25 3.86
N SER A 465 -6.01 8.90 5.02
CA SER A 465 -5.89 8.25 6.33
C SER A 465 -7.14 7.49 6.79
N GLY A 466 -8.17 7.35 5.95
CA GLY A 466 -9.44 6.73 6.33
C GLY A 466 -10.32 7.63 7.21
N ASP A 467 -11.34 7.03 7.82
CA ASP A 467 -12.40 7.71 8.58
C ASP A 467 -11.94 8.04 10.00
N ILE A 468 -11.02 8.96 10.13
CA ILE A 468 -10.48 9.40 11.42
C ILE A 468 -11.46 10.29 12.19
N GLY A 469 -11.43 10.22 13.52
CA GLY A 469 -12.15 11.14 14.40
C GLY A 469 -11.41 12.48 14.57
N ALA A 470 -12.13 13.49 15.07
CA ALA A 470 -11.55 14.80 15.37
C ALA A 470 -11.06 14.88 16.83
N SER A 471 -9.74 14.80 17.04
CA SER A 471 -9.09 15.08 18.33
C SER A 471 -7.63 15.52 18.11
N TRP A 472 -7.04 16.16 19.11
CA TRP A 472 -5.64 16.59 19.05
C TRP A 472 -4.67 15.41 18.96
N GLU A 473 -4.96 14.31 19.65
CA GLU A 473 -4.17 13.08 19.62
C GLU A 473 -4.18 12.45 18.22
N ILE A 474 -5.38 12.28 17.63
CA ILE A 474 -5.50 11.77 16.27
C ILE A 474 -4.79 12.67 15.28
N TYR A 475 -4.91 14.00 15.42
CA TYR A 475 -4.20 14.93 14.55
C TYR A 475 -2.68 14.77 14.64
N GLN A 476 -2.13 14.64 15.86
CA GLN A 476 -0.70 14.39 16.05
C GLN A 476 -0.26 13.09 15.34
N ASN A 477 -1.04 12.03 15.47
CA ASN A 477 -0.75 10.73 14.86
C ASN A 477 -0.77 10.80 13.33
N GLN A 478 -1.58 11.68 12.71
CA GLN A 478 -1.60 11.86 11.26
C GLN A 478 -0.26 12.31 10.69
N ILE A 479 0.53 13.10 11.43
CA ILE A 479 1.81 13.60 10.94
C ILE A 479 2.79 12.45 10.78
N SER A 480 3.00 11.66 11.83
CA SER A 480 3.89 10.49 11.79
C SER A 480 3.39 9.41 10.79
N ALA A 481 2.07 9.21 10.69
CA ALA A 481 1.47 8.28 9.72
C ALA A 481 1.78 8.69 8.27
N GLY A 482 1.57 9.98 7.92
CA GLY A 482 1.88 10.50 6.59
C GLY A 482 3.38 10.45 6.26
N LEU A 483 4.25 10.71 7.24
CA LEU A 483 5.70 10.60 7.08
C LEU A 483 6.13 9.15 6.76
N ASN A 484 5.69 8.18 7.56
CA ASN A 484 5.99 6.77 7.33
C ASN A 484 5.41 6.27 6.00
N PHE A 485 4.20 6.71 5.64
CA PHE A 485 3.60 6.40 4.35
C PHE A 485 4.48 6.87 3.18
N CYS A 486 4.96 8.11 3.23
CA CYS A 486 5.83 8.64 2.18
C CYS A 486 7.21 7.95 2.17
N MET A 487 7.76 7.62 3.33
CA MET A 487 9.01 6.84 3.45
C MET A 487 8.85 5.38 3.05
N ALA A 488 7.61 4.86 2.97
CA ALA A 488 7.33 3.56 2.35
C ALA A 488 7.38 3.58 0.81
N GLY A 489 7.90 4.66 0.21
CA GLY A 489 8.07 4.78 -1.25
C GLY A 489 6.83 5.24 -2.01
N ILE A 490 5.73 5.54 -1.33
CA ILE A 490 4.45 6.00 -1.92
C ILE A 490 4.30 7.51 -1.66
N PRO A 491 4.46 8.37 -2.68
CA PRO A 491 4.77 9.79 -2.45
C PRO A 491 3.57 10.68 -2.17
N TYR A 492 2.33 10.22 -2.46
CA TYR A 492 1.15 11.06 -2.43
C TYR A 492 0.16 10.60 -1.37
N TRP A 493 0.00 11.44 -0.37
CA TRP A 493 -0.82 11.20 0.80
C TRP A 493 -1.67 12.42 1.15
N THR A 494 -2.80 12.19 1.78
CA THR A 494 -3.69 13.19 2.36
C THR A 494 -4.39 12.62 3.59
N PHE A 495 -5.21 13.41 4.25
CA PHE A 495 -6.05 13.00 5.36
C PHE A 495 -7.34 13.84 5.36
N ASP A 496 -8.31 13.45 6.15
CA ASP A 496 -9.55 14.20 6.31
C ASP A 496 -9.32 15.40 7.23
N ILE A 497 -9.13 16.60 6.65
CA ILE A 497 -8.98 17.82 7.43
C ILE A 497 -10.27 18.08 8.20
N GLY A 498 -10.15 18.12 9.53
CA GLY A 498 -11.25 18.26 10.46
C GLY A 498 -11.80 16.94 11.04
N GLY A 499 -11.23 15.81 10.62
CA GLY A 499 -11.73 14.48 10.91
C GLY A 499 -12.98 14.12 10.09
N PHE A 500 -13.16 12.85 9.70
CA PHE A 500 -14.38 12.41 9.01
C PHE A 500 -15.59 12.59 9.92
N VAL A 501 -15.55 12.09 11.15
CA VAL A 501 -16.55 12.34 12.20
C VAL A 501 -15.98 13.17 13.35
N ILE A 502 -16.76 14.08 13.88
CA ILE A 502 -16.27 15.02 14.90
C ILE A 502 -16.50 14.54 16.33
N GLY A 503 -17.55 13.70 16.55
CA GLY A 503 -17.92 13.18 17.86
C GLY A 503 -17.84 11.66 18.02
N ALA A 504 -17.28 10.93 17.02
CA ALA A 504 -17.13 9.48 17.04
C ALA A 504 -15.75 9.06 16.50
N TYR A 505 -15.46 7.74 16.48
CA TYR A 505 -14.15 7.18 16.05
C TYR A 505 -12.94 7.86 16.73
N GLY A 506 -13.06 8.13 18.04
CA GLY A 506 -12.04 8.88 18.78
C GLY A 506 -12.16 10.40 18.67
N GLY A 507 -13.16 10.92 17.97
CA GLY A 507 -13.53 12.33 17.96
C GLY A 507 -14.18 12.75 19.29
N VAL A 508 -13.93 13.98 19.71
CA VAL A 508 -14.28 14.46 21.07
C VAL A 508 -15.25 15.66 21.07
N PHE A 509 -15.66 16.19 19.92
CA PHE A 509 -16.43 17.43 19.80
C PHE A 509 -17.93 17.17 19.64
N ILE A 510 -18.61 16.83 20.73
CA ILE A 510 -20.04 16.52 20.77
C ILE A 510 -20.95 17.72 20.52
N ASN A 511 -20.42 18.95 20.62
CA ASN A 511 -21.18 20.20 20.40
C ASN A 511 -21.29 20.58 18.90
N GLY A 512 -20.72 19.75 18.01
CA GLY A 512 -20.79 19.96 16.58
C GLY A 512 -19.80 20.96 16.02
N GLY A 513 -19.92 21.29 14.74
CA GLY A 513 -18.98 22.12 14.00
C GLY A 513 -18.92 23.59 14.38
N GLN A 514 -19.83 24.08 15.24
CA GLN A 514 -19.84 25.44 15.78
C GLN A 514 -19.07 25.56 17.10
N ASP A 515 -18.57 24.45 17.65
CA ASP A 515 -17.70 24.47 18.81
C ASP A 515 -16.37 25.20 18.49
N PRO A 516 -16.02 26.30 19.18
CA PRO A 516 -14.77 27.03 18.92
C PRO A 516 -13.52 26.16 19.05
N ALA A 517 -13.52 25.18 19.97
CA ALA A 517 -12.42 24.25 20.13
C ALA A 517 -12.25 23.32 18.91
N TYR A 518 -13.37 22.86 18.32
CA TYR A 518 -13.32 22.13 17.05
C TYR A 518 -12.83 23.02 15.91
N GLN A 519 -13.31 24.26 15.83
CA GLN A 519 -12.89 25.20 14.79
C GLN A 519 -11.39 25.52 14.87
N GLU A 520 -10.82 25.58 16.08
CA GLU A 520 -9.38 25.69 16.26
C GLU A 520 -8.65 24.45 15.75
N LEU A 521 -9.07 23.23 16.16
CA LEU A 521 -8.48 21.99 15.66
C LEU A 521 -8.53 21.93 14.13
N TYR A 522 -9.70 22.19 13.54
CA TYR A 522 -9.87 22.23 12.07
C TYR A 522 -8.85 23.18 11.44
N THR A 523 -8.71 24.37 12.00
CA THR A 523 -7.77 25.39 11.49
C THR A 523 -6.32 24.88 11.54
N ARG A 524 -5.91 24.20 12.60
CA ARG A 524 -4.56 23.61 12.70
C ARG A 524 -4.35 22.46 11.72
N MET A 525 -5.35 21.59 11.57
CA MET A 525 -5.31 20.52 10.57
C MET A 525 -5.26 21.10 9.14
N PHE A 526 -5.97 22.20 8.87
CA PHE A 526 -5.93 22.90 7.59
C PHE A 526 -4.55 23.52 7.32
N GLN A 527 -3.90 24.07 8.34
CA GLN A 527 -2.52 24.57 8.27
C GLN A 527 -1.57 23.45 7.86
N PHE A 528 -1.64 22.30 8.51
CA PHE A 528 -0.83 21.12 8.16
C PHE A 528 -1.13 20.64 6.74
N GLY A 529 -2.41 20.51 6.38
CA GLY A 529 -2.84 20.10 5.04
C GLY A 529 -2.30 20.99 3.91
N THR A 530 -2.07 22.28 4.19
CA THR A 530 -1.46 23.22 3.24
C THR A 530 -0.08 22.73 2.76
N PHE A 531 0.66 21.99 3.59
CA PHE A 531 1.98 21.45 3.31
C PHE A 531 1.99 19.96 2.96
N CYS A 532 0.84 19.27 3.06
CA CYS A 532 0.72 17.88 2.60
C CYS A 532 0.83 17.78 1.06
N PRO A 533 1.22 16.62 0.52
CA PRO A 533 1.23 16.40 -0.93
C PRO A 533 -0.08 16.75 -1.60
N ILE A 534 -1.20 16.30 -1.04
CA ILE A 534 -2.57 16.63 -1.51
C ILE A 534 -3.32 17.35 -0.39
N PHE A 535 -4.04 18.41 -0.75
CA PHE A 535 -4.71 19.32 0.18
C PHE A 535 -6.23 19.20 0.06
N ARG A 536 -6.86 18.43 0.97
CA ARG A 536 -8.27 18.05 0.89
C ARG A 536 -8.99 18.22 2.22
N ALA A 537 -10.05 19.02 2.27
CA ALA A 537 -11.01 18.99 3.37
C ALA A 537 -12.11 17.95 3.08
N HIS A 538 -12.46 17.17 4.09
CA HIS A 538 -13.53 16.17 4.01
C HIS A 538 -14.10 15.84 5.39
N GLY A 539 -15.34 15.41 5.45
CA GLY A 539 -15.98 14.86 6.65
C GLY A 539 -17.49 14.93 6.61
N SER A 540 -18.13 14.24 7.56
CA SER A 540 -19.56 14.20 7.81
C SER A 540 -20.00 15.22 8.87
N GLU A 541 -21.28 15.21 9.22
CA GLU A 541 -21.93 15.88 10.35
C GLU A 541 -21.93 17.41 10.33
N THR A 542 -20.91 18.06 9.78
CA THR A 542 -20.82 19.54 9.74
C THR A 542 -20.23 20.02 8.41
N PRO A 543 -20.63 21.21 7.91
CA PRO A 543 -20.05 21.79 6.71
C PRO A 543 -18.53 21.97 6.81
N ARG A 544 -17.83 21.72 5.70
CA ARG A 544 -16.36 21.85 5.59
C ARG A 544 -15.94 23.03 4.72
N GLU A 545 -16.88 23.79 4.19
CA GLU A 545 -16.60 24.97 3.38
C GLU A 545 -15.94 26.06 4.23
N ILE A 546 -14.87 26.66 3.71
CA ILE A 546 -14.00 27.62 4.42
C ILE A 546 -14.77 28.74 5.12
N TRP A 547 -15.87 29.20 4.55
CA TRP A 547 -16.70 30.28 5.12
C TRP A 547 -17.61 29.88 6.28
N CYS A 548 -17.69 28.59 6.61
CA CYS A 548 -18.53 28.09 7.69
C CYS A 548 -17.88 28.15 9.08
N PHE A 549 -16.62 28.64 9.17
CA PHE A 549 -15.81 28.63 10.38
C PHE A 549 -15.72 30.02 11.08
N GLY A 550 -16.72 30.89 10.91
CA GLY A 550 -16.84 32.15 11.65
C GLY A 550 -15.56 32.99 11.67
N GLU A 551 -15.06 33.31 12.85
CA GLU A 551 -13.83 34.09 13.07
C GLU A 551 -12.56 33.37 12.61
N PHE A 552 -12.57 32.06 12.43
CA PHE A 552 -11.44 31.29 11.91
C PHE A 552 -11.33 31.33 10.36
N SER A 553 -12.41 31.65 9.65
CA SER A 553 -12.43 31.68 8.18
C SER A 553 -11.32 32.53 7.55
N PRO A 554 -10.94 33.72 8.06
CA PRO A 554 -9.81 34.49 7.52
C PRO A 554 -8.47 33.74 7.60
N HIS A 555 -8.27 32.93 8.63
CA HIS A 555 -7.06 32.12 8.79
C HIS A 555 -7.03 30.99 7.74
N LEU A 556 -8.15 30.32 7.52
CA LEU A 556 -8.27 29.29 6.48
C LEU A 556 -7.99 29.86 5.09
N ILE A 557 -8.60 31.02 4.75
CA ILE A 557 -8.35 31.72 3.48
C ILE A 557 -6.88 32.09 3.32
N LYS A 558 -6.21 32.56 4.38
CA LYS A 558 -4.77 32.88 4.36
C LYS A 558 -3.93 31.66 3.99
N PHE A 559 -4.20 30.49 4.58
CA PHE A 559 -3.44 29.27 4.31
C PHE A 559 -3.79 28.65 2.97
N ASP A 560 -5.02 28.75 2.51
CA ASP A 560 -5.40 28.41 1.14
C ASP A 560 -4.63 29.25 0.11
N HIS A 561 -4.60 30.56 0.27
CA HIS A 561 -3.76 31.45 -0.56
C HIS A 561 -2.27 31.08 -0.50
N LEU A 562 -1.77 30.65 0.67
CA LEU A 562 -0.39 30.20 0.81
C LEU A 562 -0.14 28.94 -0.06
N ARG A 563 -1.07 27.97 -0.06
CA ARG A 563 -1.00 26.79 -0.92
C ARG A 563 -0.82 27.17 -2.39
N TYR A 564 -1.60 28.13 -2.87
CA TYR A 564 -1.51 28.56 -4.27
C TYR A 564 -0.23 29.36 -4.56
N ARG A 565 0.30 30.08 -3.60
CA ARG A 565 1.63 30.72 -3.72
C ARG A 565 2.75 29.68 -3.78
N LEU A 566 2.62 28.58 -3.06
CA LEU A 566 3.57 27.45 -3.05
C LEU A 566 3.39 26.52 -4.26
N MET A 567 2.34 26.67 -5.05
CA MET A 567 2.03 25.76 -6.18
C MET A 567 3.20 25.53 -7.14
N PRO A 568 3.97 26.54 -7.57
CA PRO A 568 5.14 26.31 -8.44
C PRO A 568 6.19 25.43 -7.76
N TYR A 569 6.43 25.61 -6.46
CA TYR A 569 7.36 24.80 -5.66
C TYR A 569 6.85 23.38 -5.53
N ILE A 570 5.60 23.17 -5.10
CA ILE A 570 4.97 21.86 -4.91
C ILE A 570 4.96 21.07 -6.23
N TYR A 571 4.59 21.72 -7.35
CA TYR A 571 4.56 21.06 -8.66
C TYR A 571 5.97 20.69 -9.16
N SER A 572 6.99 21.48 -8.83
CA SER A 572 8.40 21.16 -9.11
C SER A 572 8.87 19.96 -8.29
N LEU A 573 8.47 19.87 -7.01
CA LEU A 573 8.74 18.67 -6.20
C LEU A 573 8.03 17.43 -6.76
N ALA A 574 6.78 17.58 -7.21
CA ALA A 574 6.03 16.49 -7.83
C ALA A 574 6.70 16.01 -9.14
N TRP A 575 7.29 16.91 -9.90
CA TRP A 575 8.11 16.55 -11.06
C TRP A 575 9.33 15.70 -10.63
N ARG A 576 10.00 16.09 -9.54
CA ARG A 576 11.13 15.32 -8.98
C ARG A 576 10.68 13.94 -8.46
N VAL A 577 9.48 13.83 -7.89
CA VAL A 577 8.90 12.52 -7.51
C VAL A 577 8.87 11.55 -8.70
N THR A 578 8.45 12.03 -9.86
CA THR A 578 8.33 11.19 -11.06
C THR A 578 9.69 10.91 -11.72
N ASN A 579 10.58 11.89 -11.77
CA ASN A 579 11.83 11.78 -12.56
C ASN A 579 13.00 11.33 -11.70
N ASP A 580 13.09 11.81 -10.44
CA ASP A 580 14.22 11.60 -9.53
C ASP A 580 13.89 10.65 -8.37
N ASP A 581 12.68 10.05 -8.35
CA ASP A 581 12.17 9.22 -7.26
C ASP A 581 12.14 9.92 -5.88
N TYR A 582 12.02 11.25 -5.88
CA TYR A 582 12.07 12.10 -4.69
C TYR A 582 10.87 11.86 -3.76
N THR A 583 11.04 12.16 -2.47
CA THR A 583 9.97 12.14 -1.45
C THR A 583 9.59 13.57 -1.08
N MET A 584 8.32 13.97 -1.30
CA MET A 584 7.86 15.35 -1.05
C MET A 584 7.72 15.68 0.44
N MET A 585 7.17 14.75 1.21
CA MET A 585 6.97 14.88 2.66
C MET A 585 8.05 14.04 3.34
N ARG A 586 9.15 14.69 3.74
CA ARG A 586 10.38 14.03 4.16
C ARG A 586 10.49 14.03 5.67
N GLY A 587 10.51 12.86 6.29
CA GLY A 587 10.90 12.76 7.70
C GLY A 587 12.34 13.22 7.91
N LEU A 588 12.62 13.89 9.03
CA LEU A 588 13.96 14.43 9.32
C LEU A 588 15.10 13.40 9.19
N PRO A 589 14.91 12.10 9.54
CA PRO A 589 15.97 11.10 9.37
C PRO A 589 16.43 10.89 7.92
N MET A 590 15.65 11.29 6.92
CA MET A 590 16.06 11.19 5.51
C MET A 590 17.20 12.19 5.19
N ASP A 591 17.18 13.34 5.83
CA ASP A 591 18.16 14.42 5.64
C ASP A 591 19.26 14.41 6.72
N PHE A 592 18.97 13.84 7.90
CA PHE A 592 19.87 13.74 9.05
C PHE A 592 20.01 12.29 9.56
N PRO A 593 20.45 11.32 8.69
CA PRO A 593 20.44 9.89 9.03
C PRO A 593 21.41 9.48 10.14
N ASN A 594 22.38 10.33 10.46
CA ASN A 594 23.39 10.11 11.50
C ASN A 594 23.08 10.85 12.82
N ASP A 595 21.93 11.51 12.92
CA ASP A 595 21.50 12.24 14.11
C ASP A 595 20.35 11.50 14.80
N PRO A 596 20.61 10.72 15.87
CA PRO A 596 19.58 9.94 16.56
C PRO A 596 18.48 10.79 17.19
N GLU A 597 18.72 12.09 17.47
CA GLU A 597 17.70 12.98 18.00
C GLU A 597 16.54 13.18 17.02
N THR A 598 16.81 13.03 15.70
CA THR A 598 15.78 13.18 14.66
C THR A 598 14.91 11.94 14.50
N TYR A 599 15.33 10.78 14.99
CA TYR A 599 14.72 9.49 14.65
C TYR A 599 13.27 9.33 15.12
N SER A 600 12.89 9.98 16.20
CA SER A 600 11.56 9.89 16.79
C SER A 600 10.75 11.19 16.69
N LEU A 601 11.24 12.19 15.97
CA LEU A 601 10.51 13.44 15.73
C LEU A 601 9.41 13.20 14.67
N GLY A 602 8.19 12.93 15.15
CA GLY A 602 7.04 12.61 14.32
C GLY A 602 6.14 13.79 13.98
N ASP A 603 6.50 15.01 14.40
CA ASP A 603 5.73 16.24 14.21
C ASP A 603 6.49 17.31 13.40
N GLN A 604 7.64 16.96 12.84
CA GLN A 604 8.49 17.82 12.02
C GLN A 604 8.94 17.09 10.75
N TYR A 605 9.00 17.84 9.64
CA TYR A 605 9.45 17.30 8.35
C TYR A 605 9.95 18.41 7.40
N MET A 606 10.65 18.01 6.34
CA MET A 606 11.23 18.89 5.32
C MET A 606 10.37 18.94 4.05
#